data_8445f41f96a0a14304683dc0be472a01
#
_entry.id   8445f41f96a0a14304683dc0be472a01
#
_cell.length_a   1.000
_cell.length_b   1.000
_cell.length_c   1.000
_cell.angle_alpha   90.00
_cell.angle_beta   90.00
_cell.angle_gamma   90.00
#
_symmetry.space_group_name_H-M   'P 1'
#
loop_
_entity.id
_entity.type
_entity.pdbx_description
1 polymer ?
#
loop_
_entity_poly.entity_id
_entity_poly.type
_entity_poly.pdbx_seq_one_letter_code
_entity_poly.pdbx_strand_id
1 'polypeptide(L)'
;MSYLFAVKFRKILNDLKRRTEDAARELNISNEEINKILNGEVNPDFNLLKKATEIWPINISDFFGIEDDTKNDYKIFTKKESDKTIRIMDRKNKPYYKYKDTVMSKISPFRPEWIEELVVVNDSNPENPDVIFNNGHFLHQFTYFVGPVNFYYIDQNGKKKLEEMNTGDSMYISPYTPHSFTTRKNKENKLGLILALTYTDKIDNDVLNELSVIGNELAKKYLSNHNNQVDGFKKNLQYYLNLSSLTEGNFEKINNINLKKIYNTNSIPTFEDLEKIASALNINIKDLIPNKIFTPVKIGKYEKNLEWRYPSEENYTYKFVELTNVSQLPCSKALELTVMLKEDHESFLEVPAHQYLYNIGETDCILETEKIKQNFSPGDSIYLKPNVKHKFLRKSKILILRIGGKIYGESLFHISSLSEKNFERLINDNKPWFN
;
A
#
# COMPACT_ATOMS: atom_id res chain seq x y z
N MET A 1 -11.37 18.05 13.97
CA MET A 1 -10.02 18.55 13.67
C MET A 1 -9.27 18.94 14.93
N SER A 2 -9.85 19.75 15.86
CA SER A 2 -9.19 20.20 17.10
C SER A 2 -8.72 19.07 18.03
N TYR A 3 -9.50 18.01 18.20
CA TYR A 3 -9.10 16.86 19.05
C TYR A 3 -7.87 16.11 18.52
N LEU A 4 -7.83 15.81 17.23
CA LEU A 4 -6.67 15.12 16.60
C LEU A 4 -5.41 15.95 16.70
N PHE A 5 -5.55 17.27 16.53
CA PHE A 5 -4.45 18.20 16.70
C PHE A 5 -3.94 18.20 18.15
N ALA A 6 -4.84 18.26 19.12
CA ALA A 6 -4.50 18.23 20.55
C ALA A 6 -3.71 16.97 20.92
N VAL A 7 -4.13 15.80 20.42
CA VAL A 7 -3.42 14.53 20.63
C VAL A 7 -2.01 14.58 20.02
N LYS A 8 -1.87 15.10 18.80
CA LYS A 8 -0.57 15.23 18.14
C LYS A 8 0.34 16.21 18.88
N PHE A 9 -0.18 17.34 19.26
CA PHE A 9 0.58 18.36 20.01
C PHE A 9 1.06 17.82 21.36
N ARG A 10 0.22 17.08 22.09
CA ARG A 10 0.60 16.41 23.33
C ARG A 10 1.72 15.36 23.11
N LYS A 11 1.63 14.54 22.05
CA LYS A 11 2.69 13.61 21.69
C LYS A 11 4.02 14.32 21.44
N ILE A 12 4.00 15.43 20.72
CA ILE A 12 5.19 16.26 20.47
C ILE A 12 5.79 16.75 21.79
N LEU A 13 4.98 17.32 22.68
CA LEU A 13 5.47 17.80 23.99
C LEU A 13 6.05 16.67 24.84
N ASN A 14 5.41 15.51 24.85
CA ASN A 14 5.90 14.34 25.55
C ASN A 14 7.24 13.86 24.99
N ASP A 15 7.36 13.75 23.67
CA ASP A 15 8.58 13.31 22.98
C ASP A 15 9.74 14.27 23.22
N LEU A 16 9.49 15.57 23.12
CA LEU A 16 10.45 16.63 23.40
C LEU A 16 10.70 16.83 24.90
N LYS A 17 9.95 16.14 25.79
CA LYS A 17 10.04 16.28 27.25
C LYS A 17 9.80 17.71 27.71
N ARG A 18 8.79 18.37 27.12
CA ARG A 18 8.37 19.73 27.46
C ARG A 18 7.09 19.67 28.29
N ARG A 19 7.11 20.32 29.45
CA ARG A 19 5.89 20.61 30.20
C ARG A 19 5.13 21.77 29.53
N THR A 20 3.90 21.99 29.93
CA THR A 20 3.05 23.07 29.42
C THR A 20 3.75 24.44 29.56
N GLU A 21 4.39 24.68 30.69
CA GLU A 21 5.08 25.94 31.03
C GLU A 21 6.33 26.13 30.16
N ASP A 22 7.04 25.04 29.86
CA ASP A 22 8.23 25.07 29.00
C ASP A 22 7.83 25.46 27.58
N ALA A 23 6.79 24.81 27.06
CA ALA A 23 6.24 25.07 25.72
C ALA A 23 5.69 26.50 25.60
N ALA A 24 4.95 26.96 26.61
CA ALA A 24 4.42 28.34 26.65
C ALA A 24 5.56 29.37 26.57
N ARG A 25 6.59 29.18 27.39
CA ARG A 25 7.78 30.04 27.39
C ARG A 25 8.50 30.03 26.05
N GLU A 26 8.79 28.85 25.50
CA GLU A 26 9.53 28.68 24.24
C GLU A 26 8.73 29.25 23.04
N LEU A 27 7.44 29.02 23.01
CA LEU A 27 6.54 29.52 21.97
C LEU A 27 6.09 30.99 22.20
N ASN A 28 6.43 31.58 23.37
CA ASN A 28 6.01 32.94 23.75
C ASN A 28 4.51 33.18 23.66
N ILE A 29 3.75 32.25 24.26
CA ILE A 29 2.29 32.35 24.46
C ILE A 29 1.96 32.02 25.92
N SER A 30 0.72 32.24 26.32
CA SER A 30 0.30 31.96 27.71
C SER A 30 0.12 30.48 28.00
N ASN A 31 0.29 30.06 29.26
CA ASN A 31 -0.06 28.72 29.70
C ASN A 31 -1.54 28.39 29.46
N GLU A 32 -2.41 29.38 29.57
CA GLU A 32 -3.84 29.22 29.30
C GLU A 32 -4.08 28.84 27.82
N GLU A 33 -3.37 29.49 26.90
CA GLU A 33 -3.47 29.23 25.47
C GLU A 33 -2.97 27.80 25.12
N ILE A 34 -1.82 27.39 25.67
CA ILE A 34 -1.34 26.00 25.53
C ILE A 34 -2.38 25.01 26.04
N ASN A 35 -2.97 25.24 27.20
CA ASN A 35 -3.99 24.36 27.77
C ASN A 35 -5.24 24.27 26.88
N LYS A 36 -5.71 25.37 26.32
CA LYS A 36 -6.82 25.38 25.36
C LYS A 36 -6.50 24.55 24.12
N ILE A 37 -5.28 24.63 23.60
CA ILE A 37 -4.83 23.79 22.48
C ILE A 37 -4.82 22.31 22.87
N LEU A 38 -4.25 21.96 24.02
CA LEU A 38 -4.16 20.59 24.51
C LEU A 38 -5.51 19.95 24.84
N ASN A 39 -6.50 20.79 25.20
CA ASN A 39 -7.89 20.35 25.42
C ASN A 39 -8.69 20.27 24.11
N GLY A 40 -8.14 20.71 23.00
CA GLY A 40 -8.83 20.76 21.71
C GLY A 40 -9.90 21.86 21.60
N GLU A 41 -9.85 22.86 22.48
CA GLU A 41 -10.76 24.00 22.49
C GLU A 41 -10.44 25.00 21.38
N VAL A 42 -9.15 25.14 21.05
CA VAL A 42 -8.64 26.06 20.05
C VAL A 42 -7.63 25.37 19.15
N ASN A 43 -7.69 25.64 17.86
CA ASN A 43 -6.62 25.29 16.93
C ASN A 43 -5.61 26.44 16.89
N PRO A 44 -4.29 26.16 17.00
CA PRO A 44 -3.27 27.20 16.83
C PRO A 44 -3.29 27.73 15.41
N ASP A 45 -2.85 28.96 15.24
CA ASP A 45 -2.65 29.54 13.92
C ASP A 45 -1.38 28.97 13.25
N PHE A 46 -1.25 29.20 11.96
CA PHE A 46 -0.12 28.71 11.18
C PHE A 46 1.22 29.31 11.64
N ASN A 47 1.23 30.56 12.13
CA ASN A 47 2.44 31.21 12.59
C ASN A 47 2.98 30.55 13.85
N LEU A 48 2.10 30.12 14.76
CA LEU A 48 2.51 29.38 15.96
C LEU A 48 3.12 28.02 15.58
N LEU A 49 2.53 27.30 14.60
CA LEU A 49 3.10 26.03 14.09
C LEU A 49 4.46 26.24 13.45
N LYS A 50 4.60 27.28 12.62
CA LYS A 50 5.87 27.64 12.00
C LYS A 50 6.93 27.95 13.05
N LYS A 51 6.59 28.76 14.04
CA LYS A 51 7.48 29.08 15.16
C LYS A 51 7.95 27.84 15.92
N ALA A 52 7.04 26.89 16.15
CA ALA A 52 7.39 25.63 16.79
C ALA A 52 8.43 24.83 15.98
N THR A 53 8.31 24.79 14.65
CA THR A 53 9.30 24.11 13.78
C THR A 53 10.64 24.84 13.69
N GLU A 54 10.70 26.11 13.99
CA GLU A 54 11.95 26.90 14.06
C GLU A 54 12.71 26.64 15.38
N ILE A 55 11.98 26.29 16.45
CA ILE A 55 12.53 26.11 17.81
C ILE A 55 12.78 24.62 18.09
N TRP A 56 11.90 23.74 17.66
CA TRP A 56 11.93 22.31 17.93
C TRP A 56 12.32 21.50 16.68
N PRO A 57 12.99 20.35 16.83
CA PRO A 57 13.39 19.49 15.72
C PRO A 57 12.20 18.66 15.19
N ILE A 58 11.17 19.33 14.72
CA ILE A 58 9.92 18.73 14.22
C ILE A 58 9.54 19.36 12.88
N ASN A 59 8.69 18.68 12.13
CA ASN A 59 8.11 19.19 10.89
C ASN A 59 6.67 19.67 11.13
N ILE A 60 6.20 20.56 10.29
CA ILE A 60 4.83 21.07 10.39
C ILE A 60 3.78 19.96 10.19
N SER A 61 4.12 18.92 9.43
CA SER A 61 3.29 17.72 9.23
C SER A 61 3.03 16.93 10.52
N ASP A 62 3.92 17.02 11.51
CA ASP A 62 3.83 16.25 12.75
C ASP A 62 2.64 16.68 13.61
N PHE A 63 2.15 17.90 13.40
CA PHE A 63 0.96 18.41 14.07
C PHE A 63 -0.35 17.87 13.50
N PHE A 64 -0.36 17.29 12.31
CA PHE A 64 -1.58 16.89 11.64
C PHE A 64 -1.80 15.38 11.70
N GLY A 65 -3.01 14.98 12.11
CA GLY A 65 -3.47 13.60 12.06
C GLY A 65 -4.29 13.31 10.80
N ILE A 66 -4.51 12.04 10.53
CA ILE A 66 -5.41 11.59 9.47
C ILE A 66 -6.85 11.72 9.97
N GLU A 67 -7.66 12.47 9.25
CA GLU A 67 -9.09 12.60 9.55
C GLU A 67 -9.86 11.38 9.02
N ASP A 68 -10.70 10.81 9.87
CA ASP A 68 -11.62 9.75 9.45
C ASP A 68 -12.75 10.34 8.59
N ASP A 69 -12.72 10.05 7.30
CA ASP A 69 -13.72 10.48 6.34
C ASP A 69 -14.76 9.37 6.01
N THR A 70 -14.81 8.34 6.86
CA THR A 70 -15.80 7.27 6.77
C THR A 70 -17.01 7.53 7.67
N LYS A 71 -18.12 6.87 7.38
CA LYS A 71 -19.30 6.80 8.23
C LYS A 71 -19.61 5.33 8.50
N ASN A 72 -19.74 4.96 9.78
CA ASN A 72 -19.94 3.56 10.17
C ASN A 72 -18.86 2.60 9.60
N ASP A 73 -17.60 3.06 9.57
CA ASP A 73 -16.41 2.31 9.14
C ASP A 73 -16.32 1.99 7.64
N TYR A 74 -17.17 2.60 6.83
CA TYR A 74 -17.12 2.49 5.38
C TYR A 74 -17.35 3.84 4.69
N LYS A 75 -17.03 3.89 3.40
CA LYS A 75 -17.36 5.00 2.51
C LYS A 75 -17.81 4.44 1.17
N ILE A 76 -18.91 4.93 0.65
CA ILE A 76 -19.44 4.56 -0.67
C ILE A 76 -19.19 5.69 -1.66
N PHE A 77 -18.94 5.32 -2.91
CA PHE A 77 -18.91 6.21 -4.05
C PHE A 77 -19.72 5.56 -5.18
N THR A 78 -20.84 6.14 -5.49
CA THR A 78 -21.79 5.58 -6.44
C THR A 78 -21.30 5.75 -7.88
N LYS A 79 -21.78 4.88 -8.77
CA LYS A 79 -21.54 5.03 -10.21
C LYS A 79 -21.92 6.44 -10.72
N LYS A 80 -23.02 7.01 -10.23
CA LYS A 80 -23.46 8.37 -10.59
C LYS A 80 -22.46 9.45 -10.15
N GLU A 81 -21.83 9.29 -8.99
CA GLU A 81 -20.77 10.20 -8.54
C GLU A 81 -19.50 10.00 -9.36
N SER A 82 -19.11 8.76 -9.63
CA SER A 82 -17.98 8.41 -10.50
C SER A 82 -18.13 9.03 -11.90
N ASP A 83 -19.30 8.94 -12.50
CA ASP A 83 -19.56 9.50 -13.83
C ASP A 83 -19.42 11.04 -13.90
N LYS A 84 -19.50 11.75 -12.77
CA LYS A 84 -19.25 13.20 -12.69
C LYS A 84 -17.77 13.57 -12.67
N THR A 85 -16.89 12.63 -12.42
CA THR A 85 -15.42 12.84 -12.32
C THR A 85 -14.70 12.57 -13.63
N ILE A 86 -15.43 12.35 -14.72
CA ILE A 86 -14.85 12.03 -16.03
C ILE A 86 -13.86 13.10 -16.45
N ARG A 87 -12.65 12.65 -16.81
CA ARG A 87 -11.60 13.48 -17.40
C ARG A 87 -10.90 12.74 -18.54
N ILE A 88 -10.62 13.47 -19.60
CA ILE A 88 -9.87 12.97 -20.74
C ILE A 88 -8.40 13.29 -20.53
N MET A 89 -7.56 12.32 -20.76
CA MET A 89 -6.12 12.46 -20.72
C MET A 89 -5.57 12.28 -22.13
N ASP A 90 -4.91 13.33 -22.63
CA ASP A 90 -4.29 13.32 -23.95
C ASP A 90 -2.86 12.79 -23.87
N ARG A 91 -2.44 12.10 -24.95
CA ARG A 91 -1.04 11.82 -25.25
C ARG A 91 -0.72 12.32 -26.65
N LYS A 92 0.36 13.11 -26.81
CA LYS A 92 0.72 13.78 -28.09
C LYS A 92 -0.47 14.52 -28.73
N ASN A 93 -1.23 15.25 -27.92
CA ASN A 93 -2.39 16.06 -28.32
C ASN A 93 -3.54 15.24 -28.94
N LYS A 94 -3.67 13.97 -28.58
CA LYS A 94 -4.81 13.12 -28.97
C LYS A 94 -5.43 12.52 -27.73
N PRO A 95 -6.78 12.48 -27.60
CA PRO A 95 -7.47 11.77 -26.53
C PRO A 95 -6.97 10.32 -26.47
N TYR A 96 -6.46 9.92 -25.30
CA TYR A 96 -5.85 8.62 -25.13
C TYR A 96 -6.57 7.77 -24.11
N TYR A 97 -6.92 8.36 -22.96
CA TYR A 97 -7.62 7.71 -21.86
C TYR A 97 -8.80 8.55 -21.37
N LYS A 98 -9.85 7.87 -20.92
CA LYS A 98 -10.94 8.47 -20.16
C LYS A 98 -10.96 7.92 -18.75
N TYR A 99 -10.60 8.74 -17.78
CA TYR A 99 -10.53 8.41 -16.36
C TYR A 99 -11.86 8.67 -15.68
N LYS A 100 -12.14 7.84 -14.66
CA LYS A 100 -13.21 8.06 -13.67
C LYS A 100 -12.69 7.69 -12.30
N ASP A 101 -12.95 8.54 -11.33
CA ASP A 101 -12.62 8.22 -9.94
C ASP A 101 -13.49 7.09 -9.40
N THR A 102 -12.96 6.37 -8.44
CA THR A 102 -13.70 5.44 -7.60
C THR A 102 -13.63 5.89 -6.14
N VAL A 103 -14.13 5.10 -5.21
CA VAL A 103 -14.04 5.44 -3.79
C VAL A 103 -12.58 5.66 -3.38
N MET A 104 -12.35 6.74 -2.65
CA MET A 104 -11.06 7.08 -2.03
C MET A 104 -11.31 7.48 -0.58
N SER A 105 -10.35 7.20 0.32
CA SER A 105 -10.43 7.58 1.72
C SER A 105 -9.12 8.23 2.19
N LYS A 106 -9.23 9.22 3.07
CA LYS A 106 -8.08 9.85 3.72
C LYS A 106 -7.30 8.88 4.61
N ILE A 107 -7.97 7.85 5.15
CA ILE A 107 -7.36 6.82 5.99
C ILE A 107 -6.43 5.91 5.18
N SER A 108 -6.78 5.67 3.92
CA SER A 108 -6.04 4.82 3.00
C SER A 108 -5.76 5.60 1.72
N PRO A 109 -4.59 6.22 1.56
CA PRO A 109 -4.30 7.19 0.50
C PRO A 109 -4.08 6.55 -0.88
N PHE A 110 -4.72 5.43 -1.14
CA PHE A 110 -4.69 4.76 -2.44
C PHE A 110 -5.79 5.30 -3.33
N ARG A 111 -5.53 5.33 -4.63
CA ARG A 111 -6.39 6.00 -5.62
C ARG A 111 -6.69 5.07 -6.77
N PRO A 112 -7.60 4.11 -6.59
CA PRO A 112 -8.05 3.28 -7.70
C PRO A 112 -8.95 4.07 -8.64
N GLU A 113 -8.77 3.86 -9.94
CA GLU A 113 -9.47 4.59 -11.00
C GLU A 113 -9.92 3.64 -12.11
N TRP A 114 -11.11 3.86 -12.65
CA TRP A 114 -11.53 3.27 -13.92
C TRP A 114 -10.94 4.08 -15.08
N ILE A 115 -10.33 3.38 -16.04
CA ILE A 115 -9.71 3.99 -17.22
C ILE A 115 -10.23 3.27 -18.45
N GLU A 116 -10.91 4.00 -19.32
CA GLU A 116 -11.39 3.52 -20.62
C GLU A 116 -10.34 3.89 -21.70
N GLU A 117 -9.98 2.91 -22.52
CA GLU A 117 -8.92 3.01 -23.52
C GLU A 117 -9.48 3.53 -24.82
N LEU A 118 -9.24 4.80 -25.13
CA LEU A 118 -9.84 5.50 -26.31
C LEU A 118 -9.12 5.16 -27.62
N VAL A 119 -7.86 4.77 -27.56
CA VAL A 119 -7.07 4.38 -28.75
C VAL A 119 -7.39 2.93 -29.11
N VAL A 120 -7.86 2.72 -30.34
CA VAL A 120 -8.17 1.38 -30.86
C VAL A 120 -7.09 0.94 -31.83
N VAL A 121 -6.46 -0.20 -31.57
CA VAL A 121 -5.46 -0.82 -32.44
C VAL A 121 -6.00 -2.11 -33.06
N ASN A 122 -5.55 -2.41 -34.28
CA ASN A 122 -6.00 -3.57 -35.05
C ASN A 122 -4.92 -4.64 -35.23
N ASP A 123 -3.78 -4.47 -34.61
CA ASP A 123 -2.65 -5.40 -34.65
C ASP A 123 -2.14 -5.74 -33.25
N SER A 124 -1.25 -6.75 -33.20
CA SER A 124 -0.55 -7.17 -31.98
C SER A 124 0.94 -6.80 -32.07
N ASN A 125 1.25 -5.64 -32.68
CA ASN A 125 2.62 -5.17 -32.85
C ASN A 125 3.04 -4.32 -31.63
N PRO A 126 4.04 -4.73 -30.84
CA PRO A 126 4.55 -3.93 -29.71
C PRO A 126 5.20 -2.61 -30.16
N GLU A 127 5.57 -2.47 -31.43
CA GLU A 127 6.15 -1.26 -32.04
C GLU A 127 5.10 -0.39 -32.75
N ASN A 128 3.81 -0.65 -32.56
CA ASN A 128 2.74 0.13 -33.19
C ASN A 128 2.93 1.64 -32.91
N PRO A 129 2.98 2.51 -33.92
CA PRO A 129 3.27 3.95 -33.77
C PRO A 129 2.20 4.74 -33.03
N ASP A 130 0.97 4.23 -32.97
CA ASP A 130 -0.13 4.86 -32.22
C ASP A 130 -0.04 4.60 -30.71
N VAL A 131 0.81 3.65 -30.28
CA VAL A 131 1.03 3.31 -28.88
C VAL A 131 2.06 4.25 -28.27
N ILE A 132 1.61 5.05 -27.30
CA ILE A 132 2.46 6.03 -26.62
C ILE A 132 2.70 5.57 -25.18
N PHE A 133 3.94 5.21 -24.85
CA PHE A 133 4.34 4.83 -23.51
C PHE A 133 4.41 6.04 -22.58
N ASN A 134 4.14 5.79 -21.30
CA ASN A 134 4.52 6.72 -20.23
C ASN A 134 6.01 6.52 -19.85
N ASN A 135 6.52 7.37 -18.95
CA ASN A 135 7.89 7.25 -18.43
C ASN A 135 7.98 6.29 -17.21
N GLY A 136 6.91 5.57 -16.91
CA GLY A 136 6.76 4.89 -15.62
C GLY A 136 6.49 5.87 -14.47
N HIS A 137 6.05 5.36 -13.36
CA HIS A 137 5.83 6.12 -12.12
C HIS A 137 6.45 5.37 -10.93
N PHE A 138 6.73 6.07 -9.84
CA PHE A 138 7.36 5.45 -8.67
C PHE A 138 6.45 4.50 -7.88
N LEU A 139 5.16 4.44 -8.23
CA LEU A 139 4.16 3.60 -7.59
C LEU A 139 4.15 2.20 -8.19
N HIS A 140 3.85 1.21 -7.35
CA HIS A 140 3.39 -0.10 -7.82
C HIS A 140 2.01 0.05 -8.44
N GLN A 141 1.69 -0.76 -9.44
CA GLN A 141 0.35 -0.78 -10.01
C GLN A 141 -0.17 -2.20 -10.14
N PHE A 142 -1.37 -2.42 -9.65
CA PHE A 142 -2.23 -3.55 -9.98
C PHE A 142 -3.28 -3.09 -11.00
N THR A 143 -3.60 -3.94 -11.96
CA THR A 143 -4.64 -3.66 -12.96
C THR A 143 -5.53 -4.87 -13.16
N TYR A 144 -6.84 -4.64 -13.16
CA TYR A 144 -7.88 -5.59 -13.57
C TYR A 144 -8.45 -5.16 -14.91
N PHE A 145 -8.66 -6.11 -15.82
CA PHE A 145 -9.08 -5.85 -17.20
C PHE A 145 -10.55 -6.20 -17.44
N VAL A 146 -11.22 -5.37 -18.22
CA VAL A 146 -12.58 -5.59 -18.71
C VAL A 146 -12.61 -5.33 -20.22
N GLY A 147 -12.94 -6.36 -20.98
CA GLY A 147 -12.96 -6.29 -22.45
C GLY A 147 -11.58 -6.50 -23.08
N PRO A 148 -11.47 -6.27 -24.38
CA PRO A 148 -10.26 -6.54 -25.16
C PRO A 148 -9.25 -5.38 -25.02
N VAL A 149 -8.25 -5.55 -24.17
CA VAL A 149 -7.18 -4.56 -23.95
C VAL A 149 -5.85 -5.13 -24.39
N ASN A 150 -5.04 -4.33 -25.07
CA ASN A 150 -3.63 -4.59 -25.27
C ASN A 150 -2.83 -3.85 -24.22
N PHE A 151 -2.04 -4.60 -23.45
CA PHE A 151 -1.11 -4.07 -22.47
C PHE A 151 0.30 -4.08 -23.01
N TYR A 152 0.94 -2.92 -23.08
CA TYR A 152 2.30 -2.73 -23.55
C TYR A 152 3.21 -2.33 -22.41
N TYR A 153 4.43 -2.88 -22.38
CA TYR A 153 5.46 -2.49 -21.40
C TYR A 153 6.86 -2.61 -21.98
N ILE A 154 7.81 -1.93 -21.37
CA ILE A 154 9.23 -2.07 -21.70
C ILE A 154 9.87 -2.95 -20.64
N ASP A 155 10.48 -4.06 -21.09
CA ASP A 155 11.15 -4.99 -20.18
C ASP A 155 12.51 -4.45 -19.70
N GLN A 156 13.17 -5.18 -18.80
CA GLN A 156 14.48 -4.80 -18.22
C GLN A 156 15.59 -4.64 -19.24
N ASN A 157 15.44 -5.23 -20.43
CA ASN A 157 16.40 -5.13 -21.53
C ASN A 157 16.08 -3.99 -22.50
N GLY A 158 15.10 -3.14 -22.15
CA GLY A 158 14.64 -2.06 -23.01
C GLY A 158 13.77 -2.51 -24.19
N LYS A 159 13.33 -3.77 -24.22
CA LYS A 159 12.54 -4.34 -25.30
C LYS A 159 11.05 -4.14 -25.03
N LYS A 160 10.34 -3.60 -26.03
CA LYS A 160 8.89 -3.48 -25.96
C LYS A 160 8.22 -4.85 -26.03
N LYS A 161 7.24 -5.05 -25.18
CA LYS A 161 6.41 -6.24 -25.06
C LYS A 161 4.94 -5.88 -25.17
N LEU A 162 4.15 -6.84 -25.60
CA LEU A 162 2.70 -6.75 -25.66
C LEU A 162 2.09 -8.00 -25.07
N GLU A 163 1.05 -7.80 -24.25
CA GLU A 163 0.18 -8.85 -23.73
C GLU A 163 -1.28 -8.54 -24.09
N GLU A 164 -1.95 -9.48 -24.71
CA GLU A 164 -3.38 -9.39 -24.98
C GLU A 164 -4.17 -9.76 -23.74
N MET A 165 -4.94 -8.81 -23.20
CA MET A 165 -5.71 -8.99 -21.98
C MET A 165 -7.22 -9.02 -22.29
N ASN A 166 -7.95 -9.82 -21.51
CA ASN A 166 -9.39 -10.01 -21.63
C ASN A 166 -10.06 -9.77 -20.27
N THR A 167 -11.39 -9.78 -20.25
CA THR A 167 -12.15 -9.61 -19.00
C THR A 167 -11.76 -10.68 -17.97
N GLY A 168 -11.41 -10.23 -16.76
CA GLY A 168 -10.98 -11.07 -15.66
C GLY A 168 -9.46 -11.26 -15.56
N ASP A 169 -8.71 -10.99 -16.64
CA ASP A 169 -7.25 -10.95 -16.57
C ASP A 169 -6.78 -9.84 -15.64
N SER A 170 -5.59 -9.97 -15.11
CA SER A 170 -4.99 -8.98 -14.23
C SER A 170 -3.49 -8.91 -14.41
N MET A 171 -2.88 -7.81 -14.01
CA MET A 171 -1.43 -7.67 -14.04
C MET A 171 -0.91 -6.85 -12.87
N TYR A 172 0.37 -7.00 -12.63
CA TYR A 172 1.18 -6.17 -11.74
C TYR A 172 2.36 -5.61 -12.51
N ILE A 173 2.68 -4.34 -12.26
CA ILE A 173 3.92 -3.69 -12.69
C ILE A 173 4.62 -3.01 -11.51
N SER A 174 5.96 -3.12 -11.52
CA SER A 174 6.83 -2.47 -10.55
C SER A 174 7.00 -0.98 -10.86
N PRO A 175 7.47 -0.18 -9.87
CA PRO A 175 7.84 1.21 -10.09
C PRO A 175 8.76 1.40 -11.30
N TYR A 176 8.56 2.53 -11.98
CA TYR A 176 9.35 2.98 -13.14
C TYR A 176 9.33 2.06 -14.37
N THR A 177 8.40 1.12 -14.45
CA THR A 177 8.18 0.33 -15.66
C THR A 177 7.36 1.16 -16.66
N PRO A 178 7.93 1.56 -17.82
CA PRO A 178 7.18 2.28 -18.84
C PRO A 178 6.11 1.37 -19.45
N HIS A 179 4.90 1.89 -19.57
CA HIS A 179 3.76 1.10 -20.05
C HIS A 179 2.69 1.92 -20.77
N SER A 180 1.81 1.21 -21.45
CA SER A 180 0.66 1.78 -22.13
C SER A 180 -0.46 0.74 -22.27
N PHE A 181 -1.68 1.22 -22.47
CA PHE A 181 -2.85 0.40 -22.74
C PHE A 181 -3.59 0.94 -23.97
N THR A 182 -4.21 0.06 -24.72
CA THR A 182 -5.09 0.42 -25.84
C THR A 182 -6.23 -0.59 -25.93
N THR A 183 -7.33 -0.19 -26.53
CA THR A 183 -8.36 -1.13 -26.93
C THR A 183 -7.90 -1.96 -28.12
N ARG A 184 -7.99 -3.29 -28.03
CA ARG A 184 -7.85 -4.19 -29.17
C ARG A 184 -9.13 -4.19 -29.98
N LYS A 185 -9.03 -3.93 -31.29
CA LYS A 185 -10.18 -3.93 -32.19
C LYS A 185 -11.01 -5.21 -32.06
N ASN A 186 -12.30 -5.07 -31.94
CA ASN A 186 -13.25 -6.17 -31.79
C ASN A 186 -14.49 -5.92 -32.65
N LYS A 187 -15.30 -6.98 -32.87
CA LYS A 187 -16.50 -6.93 -33.71
C LYS A 187 -17.60 -6.02 -33.16
N GLU A 188 -17.64 -5.86 -31.83
CA GLU A 188 -18.68 -5.08 -31.14
C GLU A 188 -18.33 -3.58 -31.04
N ASN A 189 -17.13 -3.17 -31.49
CA ASN A 189 -16.58 -1.81 -31.32
C ASN A 189 -16.61 -1.32 -29.86
N LYS A 190 -16.55 -2.25 -28.91
CA LYS A 190 -16.53 -1.96 -27.47
C LYS A 190 -15.13 -1.56 -27.05
N LEU A 191 -15.03 -0.45 -26.32
CA LEU A 191 -13.75 -0.02 -25.77
C LEU A 191 -13.32 -0.90 -24.61
N GLY A 192 -12.02 -1.07 -24.48
CA GLY A 192 -11.40 -1.71 -23.33
C GLY A 192 -11.47 -0.82 -22.10
N LEU A 193 -11.61 -1.43 -20.94
CA LEU A 193 -11.69 -0.75 -19.66
C LEU A 193 -10.74 -1.45 -18.67
N ILE A 194 -10.05 -0.68 -17.87
CA ILE A 194 -9.22 -1.21 -16.78
C ILE A 194 -9.59 -0.55 -15.45
N LEU A 195 -9.49 -1.30 -14.35
CA LEU A 195 -9.38 -0.73 -13.03
C LEU A 195 -7.90 -0.73 -12.64
N ALA A 196 -7.31 0.44 -12.55
CA ALA A 196 -5.93 0.64 -12.13
C ALA A 196 -5.89 1.07 -10.67
N LEU A 197 -5.13 0.34 -9.86
CA LEU A 197 -4.77 0.72 -8.50
C LEU A 197 -3.28 1.01 -8.43
N THR A 198 -2.93 2.26 -8.19
CA THR A 198 -1.56 2.67 -7.93
C THR A 198 -1.34 2.89 -6.44
N TYR A 199 -0.24 2.37 -5.89
CA TYR A 199 0.03 2.45 -4.46
C TYR A 199 1.52 2.34 -4.13
N THR A 200 1.90 2.94 -3.00
CA THR A 200 3.21 2.72 -2.38
C THR A 200 3.12 1.54 -1.42
N ASP A 201 4.23 0.85 -1.23
CA ASP A 201 4.37 -0.14 -0.17
C ASP A 201 5.10 0.50 1.03
N LYS A 202 6.39 0.27 1.15
CA LYS A 202 7.22 0.73 2.28
C LYS A 202 7.87 2.09 2.05
N ILE A 203 8.00 2.52 0.79
CA ILE A 203 8.57 3.82 0.46
C ILE A 203 7.46 4.86 0.47
N ASP A 204 7.14 5.35 1.64
CA ASP A 204 6.17 6.41 1.86
C ASP A 204 6.81 7.82 1.85
N ASN A 205 6.02 8.84 2.14
CA ASN A 205 6.49 10.21 2.11
C ASN A 205 7.62 10.49 3.11
N ASP A 206 7.61 9.81 4.26
CA ASP A 206 8.62 10.03 5.29
C ASP A 206 9.98 9.50 4.81
N VAL A 207 9.99 8.29 4.22
CA VAL A 207 11.19 7.72 3.58
C VAL A 207 11.68 8.58 2.41
N LEU A 208 10.76 9.07 1.57
CA LEU A 208 11.12 9.95 0.44
C LEU A 208 11.73 11.28 0.92
N ASN A 209 11.17 11.86 1.97
CA ASN A 209 11.70 13.10 2.58
C ASN A 209 13.12 12.87 3.11
N GLU A 210 13.34 11.78 3.86
CA GLU A 210 14.66 11.45 4.40
C GLU A 210 15.69 11.26 3.28
N LEU A 211 15.37 10.47 2.24
CA LEU A 211 16.25 10.26 1.10
C LEU A 211 16.61 11.58 0.37
N SER A 212 15.66 12.49 0.25
CA SER A 212 15.88 13.78 -0.41
C SER A 212 16.80 14.69 0.40
N VAL A 213 16.71 14.69 1.73
CA VAL A 213 17.55 15.48 2.63
C VAL A 213 18.95 14.92 2.73
N ILE A 214 19.12 13.60 2.75
CA ILE A 214 20.43 12.91 2.72
C ILE A 214 21.20 13.30 1.44
N GLY A 215 20.49 13.55 0.34
CA GLY A 215 21.05 13.93 -0.94
C GLY A 215 21.50 12.74 -1.80
N ASN A 216 21.49 12.94 -3.10
CA ASN A 216 21.62 11.86 -4.11
C ASN A 216 22.83 10.95 -3.93
N GLU A 217 24.00 11.51 -3.63
CA GLU A 217 25.24 10.70 -3.56
C GLU A 217 25.27 9.80 -2.32
N LEU A 218 24.73 10.24 -1.22
CA LEU A 218 24.64 9.42 0.00
C LEU A 218 23.46 8.45 -0.06
N ALA A 219 22.32 8.89 -0.60
CA ALA A 219 21.15 8.05 -0.77
C ALA A 219 21.41 6.85 -1.70
N LYS A 220 22.22 7.00 -2.76
CA LYS A 220 22.65 5.89 -3.62
C LYS A 220 23.34 4.75 -2.89
N LYS A 221 23.93 5.00 -1.72
CA LYS A 221 24.58 3.96 -0.90
C LYS A 221 23.59 2.95 -0.30
N TYR A 222 22.30 3.31 -0.21
CA TYR A 222 21.24 2.38 0.19
C TYR A 222 20.81 1.43 -0.93
N LEU A 223 21.23 1.67 -2.19
CA LEU A 223 20.90 0.78 -3.29
C LEU A 223 21.66 -0.55 -3.13
N SER A 224 20.93 -1.58 -2.79
CA SER A 224 21.44 -2.94 -2.67
C SER A 224 21.13 -3.73 -3.95
N ASN A 225 21.82 -3.40 -5.04
CA ASN A 225 21.75 -4.21 -6.25
C ASN A 225 22.51 -5.51 -6.01
N HIS A 226 21.81 -6.64 -5.94
CA HIS A 226 22.43 -7.95 -5.85
C HIS A 226 21.95 -8.83 -7.01
N ASN A 227 22.87 -9.58 -7.58
CA ASN A 227 22.61 -10.46 -8.72
C ASN A 227 22.07 -11.82 -8.28
N ASN A 228 22.30 -12.20 -7.04
CA ASN A 228 21.88 -13.45 -6.46
C ASN A 228 21.71 -13.31 -4.94
N GLN A 229 21.09 -14.32 -4.31
CA GLN A 229 20.78 -14.29 -2.87
C GLN A 229 22.01 -14.28 -1.99
N VAL A 230 23.13 -14.89 -2.41
CA VAL A 230 24.39 -14.90 -1.64
C VAL A 230 24.99 -13.51 -1.58
N ASP A 231 25.00 -12.80 -2.69
CA ASP A 231 25.42 -11.40 -2.74
C ASP A 231 24.54 -10.51 -1.86
N GLY A 232 23.23 -10.74 -1.90
CA GLY A 232 22.30 -10.01 -1.05
C GLY A 232 22.54 -10.24 0.43
N PHE A 233 22.77 -11.50 0.83
CA PHE A 233 23.14 -11.84 2.21
C PHE A 233 24.42 -11.12 2.65
N LYS A 234 25.49 -11.15 1.82
CA LYS A 234 26.75 -10.47 2.13
C LYS A 234 26.57 -8.97 2.33
N LYS A 235 25.75 -8.34 1.49
CA LYS A 235 25.45 -6.91 1.62
C LYS A 235 24.65 -6.58 2.89
N ASN A 236 23.67 -7.41 3.22
CA ASN A 236 22.93 -7.24 4.47
C ASN A 236 23.83 -7.40 5.68
N LEU A 237 24.68 -8.44 5.69
CA LEU A 237 25.66 -8.64 6.76
C LEU A 237 26.62 -7.44 6.87
N GLN A 238 27.16 -6.97 5.73
CA GLN A 238 28.06 -5.82 5.73
C GLN A 238 27.40 -4.54 6.26
N TYR A 239 26.11 -4.34 5.94
CA TYR A 239 25.34 -3.22 6.49
C TYR A 239 25.34 -3.24 8.03
N TYR A 240 25.04 -4.37 8.67
CA TYR A 240 24.99 -4.49 10.12
C TYR A 240 26.38 -4.46 10.76
N LEU A 241 27.41 -4.99 10.10
CA LEU A 241 28.79 -4.85 10.55
C LEU A 241 29.21 -3.36 10.53
N ASN A 242 28.89 -2.64 9.48
CA ASN A 242 29.18 -1.20 9.37
C ASN A 242 28.45 -0.39 10.46
N LEU A 243 27.17 -0.73 10.70
CA LEU A 243 26.35 -0.09 11.74
C LEU A 243 27.01 -0.27 13.14
N SER A 244 27.64 -1.40 13.37
CA SER A 244 28.35 -1.73 14.60
C SER A 244 29.83 -1.32 14.58
N SER A 245 30.32 -0.67 13.51
CA SER A 245 31.74 -0.35 13.29
C SER A 245 32.67 -1.56 13.41
N LEU A 246 32.20 -2.74 13.00
CA LEU A 246 32.94 -3.98 13.00
C LEU A 246 33.49 -4.29 11.60
N THR A 247 34.72 -4.77 11.54
CA THR A 247 35.26 -5.48 10.37
C THR A 247 34.85 -6.96 10.42
N GLU A 248 34.81 -7.65 9.29
CA GLU A 248 34.56 -9.09 9.25
C GLU A 248 35.54 -9.85 10.15
N GLY A 249 36.86 -9.51 10.10
CA GLY A 249 37.86 -10.17 10.91
C GLY A 249 37.68 -9.95 12.42
N ASN A 250 37.26 -8.77 12.84
CA ASN A 250 36.96 -8.53 14.26
C ASN A 250 35.71 -9.30 14.69
N PHE A 251 34.67 -9.33 13.83
CA PHE A 251 33.45 -10.07 14.08
C PHE A 251 33.72 -11.58 14.23
N GLU A 252 34.50 -12.17 13.30
CA GLU A 252 34.90 -13.58 13.35
C GLU A 252 35.63 -13.92 14.65
N LYS A 253 36.60 -13.06 15.03
CA LYS A 253 37.41 -13.28 16.23
C LYS A 253 36.60 -13.19 17.51
N ILE A 254 35.73 -12.17 17.63
CA ILE A 254 34.94 -11.94 18.84
C ILE A 254 33.90 -13.05 19.05
N ASN A 255 33.30 -13.54 17.98
CA ASN A 255 32.15 -14.44 18.04
C ASN A 255 32.51 -15.90 17.71
N ASN A 256 33.75 -16.17 17.38
CA ASN A 256 34.24 -17.49 16.95
C ASN A 256 33.42 -18.06 15.76
N ILE A 257 33.12 -17.19 14.78
CA ILE A 257 32.36 -17.51 13.57
C ILE A 257 33.33 -17.42 12.38
N ASN A 258 33.28 -18.40 11.47
CA ASN A 258 34.09 -18.40 10.25
C ASN A 258 33.26 -17.96 9.05
N LEU A 259 33.24 -16.66 8.74
CA LEU A 259 32.53 -16.11 7.62
C LEU A 259 33.04 -16.61 6.25
N LYS A 260 34.37 -16.89 6.14
CA LYS A 260 34.95 -17.42 4.90
C LYS A 260 34.35 -18.79 4.54
N LYS A 261 34.12 -19.65 5.54
CA LYS A 261 33.47 -20.94 5.35
C LYS A 261 32.03 -20.76 4.88
N ILE A 262 31.33 -19.80 5.44
CA ILE A 262 29.96 -19.46 5.08
C ILE A 262 29.87 -18.88 3.65
N TYR A 263 30.80 -17.99 3.29
CA TYR A 263 30.85 -17.35 1.96
C TYR A 263 31.26 -18.28 0.82
N ASN A 264 32.02 -19.35 1.12
CA ASN A 264 32.44 -20.32 0.12
C ASN A 264 31.31 -21.23 -0.39
N THR A 265 30.12 -21.14 0.19
CA THR A 265 28.94 -21.84 -0.32
C THR A 265 28.25 -20.98 -1.39
N ASN A 266 27.84 -21.60 -2.50
CA ASN A 266 27.03 -20.92 -3.53
C ASN A 266 25.55 -20.80 -3.12
N SER A 267 25.25 -20.92 -1.85
CA SER A 267 23.91 -20.86 -1.26
C SER A 267 23.87 -19.91 -0.07
N ILE A 268 22.68 -19.44 0.28
CA ILE A 268 22.45 -18.74 1.54
C ILE A 268 22.88 -19.66 2.70
N PRO A 269 23.47 -19.10 3.78
CA PRO A 269 23.84 -19.87 4.97
C PRO A 269 22.69 -20.71 5.52
N THR A 270 23.01 -21.78 6.24
CA THR A 270 21.99 -22.57 6.93
C THR A 270 21.27 -21.73 7.97
N PHE A 271 20.07 -22.16 8.37
CA PHE A 271 19.33 -21.47 9.42
C PHE A 271 20.13 -21.33 10.70
N GLU A 272 20.88 -22.36 11.08
CA GLU A 272 21.76 -22.37 12.25
C GLU A 272 22.88 -21.31 12.15
N ASP A 273 23.51 -21.18 10.98
CA ASP A 273 24.54 -20.16 10.76
C ASP A 273 23.94 -18.75 10.78
N LEU A 274 22.77 -18.56 10.18
CA LEU A 274 22.02 -17.29 10.22
C LEU A 274 21.66 -16.90 11.66
N GLU A 275 21.20 -17.86 12.47
CA GLU A 275 20.86 -17.65 13.88
C GLU A 275 22.06 -17.23 14.71
N LYS A 276 23.20 -17.89 14.51
CA LYS A 276 24.47 -17.55 15.18
C LYS A 276 24.91 -16.12 14.82
N ILE A 277 24.89 -15.77 13.55
CA ILE A 277 25.26 -14.43 13.07
C ILE A 277 24.29 -13.37 13.61
N ALA A 278 22.99 -13.61 13.50
CA ALA A 278 21.97 -12.69 13.96
C ALA A 278 22.05 -12.44 15.47
N SER A 279 22.22 -13.51 16.26
CA SER A 279 22.41 -13.42 17.71
C SER A 279 23.65 -12.63 18.06
N ALA A 280 24.79 -12.85 17.37
CA ALA A 280 26.05 -12.15 17.60
C ALA A 280 25.94 -10.64 17.25
N LEU A 281 25.09 -10.26 16.30
CA LEU A 281 24.84 -8.87 15.92
C LEU A 281 23.64 -8.25 16.67
N ASN A 282 22.93 -9.04 17.48
CA ASN A 282 21.68 -8.63 18.15
C ASN A 282 20.63 -8.10 17.18
N ILE A 283 20.43 -8.82 16.07
CA ILE A 283 19.44 -8.52 15.04
C ILE A 283 18.51 -9.72 14.81
N ASN A 284 17.46 -9.54 14.03
CA ASN A 284 16.57 -10.63 13.63
C ASN A 284 17.17 -11.39 12.43
N ILE A 285 16.99 -12.71 12.36
CA ILE A 285 17.46 -13.55 11.24
C ILE A 285 16.94 -13.01 9.90
N LYS A 286 15.70 -12.54 9.86
CA LYS A 286 15.08 -11.97 8.62
C LYS A 286 15.89 -10.82 8.04
N ASP A 287 16.60 -10.07 8.86
CA ASP A 287 17.39 -8.90 8.45
C ASP A 287 18.64 -9.30 7.65
N LEU A 288 19.09 -10.54 7.81
CA LEU A 288 20.17 -11.13 7.01
C LEU A 288 19.68 -11.73 5.68
N ILE A 289 18.40 -12.06 5.58
CA ILE A 289 17.83 -12.71 4.40
C ILE A 289 17.55 -11.65 3.33
N PRO A 290 18.18 -11.76 2.14
CA PRO A 290 17.95 -10.80 1.08
C PRO A 290 16.54 -10.93 0.49
N ASN A 291 15.99 -9.82 0.06
CA ASN A 291 14.75 -9.82 -0.69
C ASN A 291 14.91 -10.61 -2.01
N LYS A 292 13.85 -11.26 -2.46
CA LYS A 292 13.84 -11.88 -3.78
C LYS A 292 14.06 -10.83 -4.87
N ILE A 293 14.75 -11.23 -5.94
CA ILE A 293 14.93 -10.40 -7.13
C ILE A 293 13.54 -9.99 -7.67
N PHE A 294 13.43 -8.74 -7.98
CA PHE A 294 12.19 -8.10 -8.40
C PHE A 294 11.68 -8.65 -9.73
N THR A 295 10.40 -9.03 -9.80
CA THR A 295 9.71 -9.28 -11.07
C THR A 295 9.06 -7.97 -11.51
N PRO A 296 9.54 -7.31 -12.60
CA PRO A 296 9.02 -5.99 -12.97
C PRO A 296 7.58 -6.04 -13.48
N VAL A 297 7.20 -7.13 -14.13
CA VAL A 297 5.84 -7.34 -14.66
C VAL A 297 5.40 -8.76 -14.37
N LYS A 298 4.19 -8.92 -13.86
CA LYS A 298 3.54 -10.21 -13.69
C LYS A 298 2.15 -10.19 -14.32
N ILE A 299 1.87 -11.15 -15.18
CA ILE A 299 0.59 -11.32 -15.86
C ILE A 299 -0.16 -12.49 -15.23
N GLY A 300 -1.43 -12.28 -14.93
CA GLY A 300 -2.37 -13.30 -14.50
C GLY A 300 -3.48 -13.47 -15.54
N LYS A 301 -3.56 -14.63 -16.15
CA LYS A 301 -4.67 -15.00 -17.03
C LYS A 301 -5.76 -15.66 -16.19
N TYR A 302 -7.00 -15.16 -16.33
CA TYR A 302 -8.13 -15.58 -15.49
C TYR A 302 -8.31 -17.09 -15.41
N GLU A 303 -8.18 -17.78 -16.53
CA GLU A 303 -8.34 -19.24 -16.65
C GLU A 303 -7.30 -20.05 -15.85
N LYS A 304 -6.19 -19.43 -15.47
CA LYS A 304 -5.08 -20.07 -14.74
C LYS A 304 -5.01 -19.66 -13.28
N ASN A 305 -5.95 -18.83 -12.83
CA ASN A 305 -5.97 -18.32 -11.48
C ASN A 305 -6.47 -19.36 -10.50
N LEU A 306 -5.94 -19.32 -9.27
CA LEU A 306 -6.39 -20.15 -8.17
C LEU A 306 -7.82 -19.75 -7.78
N GLU A 307 -8.71 -20.74 -7.64
CA GLU A 307 -10.05 -20.52 -7.11
C GLU A 307 -10.30 -21.39 -5.88
N TRP A 308 -11.12 -20.89 -4.99
CA TRP A 308 -11.59 -21.65 -3.83
C TRP A 308 -12.98 -21.18 -3.39
N ARG A 309 -13.59 -21.98 -2.53
CA ARG A 309 -14.91 -21.72 -1.95
C ARG A 309 -14.78 -21.39 -0.46
N TYR A 310 -15.68 -20.54 0.03
CA TYR A 310 -15.67 -20.11 1.43
C TYR A 310 -17.09 -20.17 2.00
N PRO A 311 -17.31 -20.66 3.24
CA PRO A 311 -16.28 -21.06 4.22
C PRO A 311 -15.66 -22.45 3.97
N SER A 312 -16.26 -23.31 3.18
CA SER A 312 -15.73 -24.65 2.84
C SER A 312 -16.08 -25.04 1.41
N GLU A 313 -15.45 -26.10 0.88
CA GLU A 313 -15.71 -26.59 -0.48
C GLU A 313 -17.12 -27.21 -0.62
N GLU A 314 -17.66 -27.80 0.45
CA GLU A 314 -18.95 -28.50 0.42
C GLU A 314 -20.13 -27.57 0.72
N ASN A 315 -19.93 -26.64 1.67
CA ASN A 315 -20.97 -25.70 2.07
C ASN A 315 -20.43 -24.27 1.96
N TYR A 316 -20.64 -23.63 0.83
CA TYR A 316 -20.06 -22.35 0.51
C TYR A 316 -21.09 -21.29 0.12
N THR A 317 -20.79 -20.09 0.56
CA THR A 317 -21.53 -18.86 0.24
C THR A 317 -20.82 -18.08 -0.86
N TYR A 318 -19.50 -18.13 -0.84
CA TYR A 318 -18.64 -17.36 -1.74
C TYR A 318 -17.74 -18.28 -2.54
N LYS A 319 -17.53 -17.89 -3.80
CA LYS A 319 -16.46 -18.38 -4.65
C LYS A 319 -15.45 -17.25 -4.85
N PHE A 320 -14.21 -17.49 -4.54
CA PHE A 320 -13.10 -16.56 -4.78
C PHE A 320 -12.24 -17.02 -5.94
N VAL A 321 -11.71 -16.04 -6.69
CA VAL A 321 -10.65 -16.23 -7.68
C VAL A 321 -9.52 -15.28 -7.30
N GLU A 322 -8.31 -15.81 -7.09
CA GLU A 322 -7.13 -15.00 -6.80
C GLU A 322 -6.60 -14.36 -8.08
N LEU A 323 -6.51 -13.04 -8.09
CA LEU A 323 -5.93 -12.29 -9.20
C LEU A 323 -4.41 -12.15 -9.01
N THR A 324 -3.75 -11.47 -9.94
CA THR A 324 -2.29 -11.30 -9.90
C THR A 324 -1.82 -10.74 -8.56
N ASN A 325 -0.88 -11.43 -7.94
CA ASN A 325 -0.20 -11.01 -6.72
C ASN A 325 1.31 -11.18 -6.85
N VAL A 326 2.07 -10.51 -6.02
CA VAL A 326 3.53 -10.57 -6.00
C VAL A 326 4.05 -10.69 -4.57
N SER A 327 5.17 -11.39 -4.40
CA SER A 327 5.78 -11.60 -3.09
C SER A 327 6.35 -10.32 -2.46
N GLN A 328 6.60 -9.30 -3.27
CA GLN A 328 7.05 -7.99 -2.81
C GLN A 328 5.96 -7.24 -2.02
N LEU A 329 4.69 -7.56 -2.25
CA LEU A 329 3.53 -6.93 -1.62
C LEU A 329 2.68 -7.98 -0.87
N PRO A 330 3.23 -8.62 0.17
CA PRO A 330 2.59 -9.78 0.81
C PRO A 330 1.26 -9.44 1.48
N CYS A 331 1.07 -8.18 1.87
CA CYS A 331 -0.17 -7.70 2.51
C CYS A 331 -1.17 -7.10 1.51
N SER A 332 -0.92 -7.24 0.20
CA SER A 332 -1.83 -6.80 -0.85
C SER A 332 -2.38 -8.00 -1.59
N LYS A 333 -3.71 -8.06 -1.74
CA LYS A 333 -4.42 -9.13 -2.46
C LYS A 333 -5.51 -8.53 -3.33
N ALA A 334 -5.58 -8.98 -4.56
CA ALA A 334 -6.71 -8.73 -5.45
C ALA A 334 -7.49 -10.02 -5.67
N LEU A 335 -8.79 -9.96 -5.53
CA LEU A 335 -9.69 -11.10 -5.56
C LEU A 335 -10.93 -10.75 -6.37
N GLU A 336 -11.42 -11.69 -7.13
CA GLU A 336 -12.79 -11.67 -7.64
C GLU A 336 -13.64 -12.57 -6.75
N LEU A 337 -14.71 -12.05 -6.21
CA LEU A 337 -15.65 -12.76 -5.35
C LEU A 337 -16.98 -12.88 -6.07
N THR A 338 -17.51 -14.10 -6.16
CA THR A 338 -18.89 -14.36 -6.57
C THR A 338 -19.71 -14.75 -5.35
N VAL A 339 -20.78 -14.01 -5.07
CA VAL A 339 -21.77 -14.37 -4.05
C VAL A 339 -22.72 -15.41 -4.65
N MET A 340 -22.77 -16.60 -4.08
CA MET A 340 -23.47 -17.75 -4.64
C MET A 340 -24.91 -17.87 -4.13
N LEU A 341 -25.19 -17.43 -2.91
CA LEU A 341 -26.49 -17.52 -2.27
C LEU A 341 -27.33 -16.28 -2.50
N LYS A 342 -28.64 -16.46 -2.59
CA LYS A 342 -29.64 -15.38 -2.69
C LYS A 342 -30.16 -14.94 -1.33
N GLU A 343 -30.12 -15.83 -0.35
CA GLU A 343 -30.70 -15.67 0.99
C GLU A 343 -29.67 -15.19 1.99
N ASP A 344 -30.11 -14.82 3.18
CA ASP A 344 -29.26 -14.45 4.31
C ASP A 344 -28.44 -15.65 4.80
N HIS A 345 -27.25 -15.39 5.32
CA HIS A 345 -26.29 -16.39 5.76
C HIS A 345 -25.34 -15.85 6.82
N GLU A 346 -24.64 -16.73 7.53
CA GLU A 346 -23.71 -16.38 8.61
C GLU A 346 -22.21 -16.41 8.17
N SER A 347 -21.94 -16.42 6.87
CA SER A 347 -20.57 -16.42 6.35
C SER A 347 -19.98 -15.00 6.34
N PHE A 348 -19.51 -14.55 7.48
CA PHE A 348 -18.85 -13.27 7.61
C PHE A 348 -17.39 -13.33 7.17
N LEU A 349 -16.91 -12.22 6.65
CA LEU A 349 -15.52 -11.95 6.32
C LEU A 349 -15.00 -10.91 7.31
N GLU A 350 -13.77 -11.10 7.81
CA GLU A 350 -13.04 -10.15 8.62
C GLU A 350 -11.60 -10.13 8.14
N VAL A 351 -11.08 -8.95 7.79
CA VAL A 351 -9.83 -8.84 7.07
C VAL A 351 -8.97 -7.73 7.66
N PRO A 352 -7.71 -8.00 8.07
CA PRO A 352 -6.82 -7.02 8.65
C PRO A 352 -6.15 -6.14 7.57
N ALA A 353 -6.94 -5.64 6.63
CA ALA A 353 -6.49 -4.81 5.53
C ALA A 353 -7.57 -3.81 5.11
N HIS A 354 -7.15 -2.68 4.56
CA HIS A 354 -8.06 -1.78 3.84
C HIS A 354 -8.64 -2.52 2.65
N GLN A 355 -9.93 -2.38 2.41
CA GLN A 355 -10.59 -3.02 1.28
C GLN A 355 -11.25 -1.98 0.38
N TYR A 356 -11.03 -2.13 -0.92
CA TYR A 356 -11.75 -1.43 -1.97
C TYR A 356 -12.58 -2.46 -2.73
N LEU A 357 -13.88 -2.27 -2.74
CA LEU A 357 -14.88 -3.19 -3.25
C LEU A 357 -15.56 -2.55 -4.46
N TYR A 358 -15.72 -3.32 -5.53
CA TYR A 358 -16.38 -2.87 -6.76
C TYR A 358 -17.43 -3.88 -7.16
N ASN A 359 -18.69 -3.46 -7.28
CA ASN A 359 -19.71 -4.32 -7.86
C ASN A 359 -19.52 -4.34 -9.38
N ILE A 360 -18.87 -5.40 -9.87
CA ILE A 360 -18.64 -5.67 -11.29
C ILE A 360 -19.67 -6.62 -11.88
N GLY A 361 -20.67 -7.04 -11.08
CA GLY A 361 -21.81 -7.84 -11.50
C GLY A 361 -22.87 -7.02 -12.20
N GLU A 362 -23.94 -7.69 -12.58
CA GLU A 362 -25.11 -7.09 -13.26
C GLU A 362 -26.26 -6.80 -12.31
N THR A 363 -26.17 -7.22 -11.05
CA THR A 363 -27.24 -7.16 -10.06
C THR A 363 -26.79 -6.41 -8.81
N ASP A 364 -27.78 -5.83 -8.13
CA ASP A 364 -27.56 -5.22 -6.81
C ASP A 364 -27.12 -6.26 -5.79
N CYS A 365 -26.15 -5.89 -5.00
CA CYS A 365 -25.66 -6.59 -3.83
C CYS A 365 -25.99 -5.78 -2.57
N ILE A 366 -25.92 -6.37 -1.40
CA ILE A 366 -25.97 -5.64 -0.12
C ILE A 366 -24.70 -5.96 0.64
N LEU A 367 -23.98 -4.92 1.04
CA LEU A 367 -22.94 -5.03 2.06
C LEU A 367 -23.62 -4.91 3.43
N GLU A 368 -23.49 -5.93 4.25
CA GLU A 368 -23.95 -5.93 5.63
C GLU A 368 -22.77 -5.96 6.60
N THR A 369 -22.78 -5.07 7.57
CA THR A 369 -21.87 -5.06 8.73
C THR A 369 -22.71 -5.10 10.00
N GLU A 370 -22.07 -5.14 11.17
CA GLU A 370 -22.78 -5.03 12.45
C GLU A 370 -23.57 -3.71 12.62
N LYS A 371 -23.17 -2.67 11.89
CA LYS A 371 -23.74 -1.32 12.02
C LYS A 371 -24.74 -0.96 10.94
N ILE A 372 -24.65 -1.58 9.76
CA ILE A 372 -25.43 -1.15 8.58
C ILE A 372 -25.73 -2.29 7.60
N LYS A 373 -26.78 -2.07 6.79
CA LYS A 373 -27.01 -2.73 5.51
C LYS A 373 -26.99 -1.67 4.41
N GLN A 374 -25.99 -1.73 3.52
CA GLN A 374 -25.77 -0.78 2.45
C GLN A 374 -26.05 -1.42 1.09
N ASN A 375 -26.94 -0.85 0.31
CA ASN A 375 -27.12 -1.24 -1.08
C ASN A 375 -25.85 -0.94 -1.89
N PHE A 376 -25.45 -1.88 -2.75
CA PHE A 376 -24.21 -1.85 -3.51
C PHE A 376 -24.51 -2.25 -4.95
N SER A 377 -24.87 -1.25 -5.76
CA SER A 377 -25.34 -1.42 -7.14
C SER A 377 -24.19 -1.61 -8.14
N PRO A 378 -24.47 -2.17 -9.33
CA PRO A 378 -23.47 -2.32 -10.39
C PRO A 378 -22.76 -1.01 -10.73
N GLY A 379 -21.43 -1.03 -10.67
CA GLY A 379 -20.57 0.14 -10.91
C GLY A 379 -20.32 1.03 -9.70
N ASP A 380 -20.95 0.78 -8.56
CA ASP A 380 -20.60 1.43 -7.29
C ASP A 380 -19.27 0.90 -6.76
N SER A 381 -18.63 1.69 -5.91
CA SER A 381 -17.43 1.30 -5.16
C SER A 381 -17.56 1.62 -3.68
N ILE A 382 -17.00 0.75 -2.83
CA ILE A 382 -17.00 0.92 -1.37
C ILE A 382 -15.57 0.77 -0.85
N TYR A 383 -15.17 1.68 0.02
CA TYR A 383 -14.03 1.52 0.90
C TYR A 383 -14.51 1.01 2.26
N LEU A 384 -13.81 0.00 2.80
CA LEU A 384 -14.07 -0.60 4.10
C LEU A 384 -12.79 -0.60 4.94
N LYS A 385 -12.89 -0.16 6.20
CA LYS A 385 -11.76 -0.18 7.13
C LYS A 385 -11.27 -1.61 7.44
N PRO A 386 -9.99 -1.76 7.88
CA PRO A 386 -9.50 -3.03 8.40
C PRO A 386 -10.33 -3.57 9.57
N ASN A 387 -10.41 -4.90 9.67
CA ASN A 387 -11.06 -5.65 10.76
C ASN A 387 -12.58 -5.39 10.92
N VAL A 388 -13.21 -4.80 9.93
CA VAL A 388 -14.68 -4.68 9.92
C VAL A 388 -15.29 -6.01 9.50
N LYS A 389 -16.04 -6.62 10.39
CA LYS A 389 -16.80 -7.84 10.13
C LYS A 389 -17.96 -7.54 9.19
N HIS A 390 -18.02 -8.23 8.04
CA HIS A 390 -18.99 -7.95 6.98
C HIS A 390 -19.36 -9.18 6.19
N LYS A 391 -20.49 -9.12 5.50
CA LYS A 391 -20.95 -10.13 4.54
C LYS A 391 -21.63 -9.47 3.34
N PHE A 392 -21.77 -10.22 2.27
CA PHE A 392 -22.47 -9.79 1.06
C PHE A 392 -23.72 -10.62 0.88
N LEU A 393 -24.85 -9.97 0.69
CA LEU A 393 -26.13 -10.59 0.42
C LEU A 393 -26.52 -10.36 -1.05
N ARG A 394 -27.28 -11.28 -1.59
CA ARG A 394 -27.73 -11.34 -3.00
C ARG A 394 -26.60 -11.74 -3.96
N LYS A 395 -26.99 -12.49 -4.95
CA LYS A 395 -26.08 -13.00 -5.98
C LYS A 395 -25.48 -11.88 -6.80
N SER A 396 -24.16 -11.72 -6.75
CA SER A 396 -23.42 -10.69 -7.49
C SER A 396 -21.96 -11.07 -7.63
N LYS A 397 -21.22 -10.29 -8.41
CA LYS A 397 -19.78 -10.41 -8.61
C LYS A 397 -19.09 -9.13 -8.14
N ILE A 398 -18.10 -9.28 -7.26
CA ILE A 398 -17.41 -8.17 -6.60
C ILE A 398 -15.91 -8.32 -6.84
N LEU A 399 -15.28 -7.28 -7.34
CA LEU A 399 -13.82 -7.16 -7.34
C LEU A 399 -13.39 -6.57 -6.01
N ILE A 400 -12.44 -7.21 -5.34
CA ILE A 400 -11.93 -6.84 -4.02
C ILE A 400 -10.43 -6.56 -4.12
N LEU A 401 -10.02 -5.36 -3.72
CA LEU A 401 -8.62 -5.00 -3.55
C LEU A 401 -8.34 -4.80 -2.07
N ARG A 402 -7.47 -5.64 -1.50
CA ARG A 402 -7.03 -5.62 -0.10
C ARG A 402 -5.62 -5.06 -0.01
N ILE A 403 -5.40 -4.08 0.85
CA ILE A 403 -4.09 -3.44 1.02
C ILE A 403 -3.83 -3.27 2.50
N GLY A 404 -2.69 -3.76 2.98
CA GLY A 404 -2.33 -3.77 4.39
C GLY A 404 -2.09 -2.39 5.02
N GLY A 405 -1.96 -1.35 4.21
CA GLY A 405 -1.65 -0.01 4.71
C GLY A 405 -0.26 0.05 5.34
N LYS A 406 -0.14 0.72 6.49
CA LYS A 406 1.11 0.82 7.26
C LYS A 406 1.21 -0.16 8.43
N ILE A 407 0.10 -0.83 8.78
CA ILE A 407 0.04 -1.77 9.92
C ILE A 407 0.35 -3.18 9.44
N TYR A 408 1.62 -3.46 9.14
CA TYR A 408 2.10 -4.81 8.80
C TYR A 408 3.61 -4.92 9.02
N GLY A 409 4.15 -6.13 8.94
CA GLY A 409 5.58 -6.38 9.08
C GLY A 409 6.11 -5.93 10.45
N GLU A 410 7.12 -5.05 10.47
CA GLU A 410 7.74 -4.53 11.70
C GLU A 410 6.74 -3.82 12.61
N SER A 411 5.88 -2.97 12.03
CA SER A 411 4.88 -2.24 12.82
C SER A 411 3.95 -3.18 13.56
N LEU A 412 3.48 -4.25 12.89
CA LEU A 412 2.63 -5.26 13.51
C LEU A 412 3.36 -6.04 14.60
N PHE A 413 4.64 -6.38 14.38
CA PHE A 413 5.48 -7.04 15.37
C PHE A 413 5.61 -6.20 16.66
N HIS A 414 5.92 -4.92 16.53
CA HIS A 414 6.01 -4.02 17.67
C HIS A 414 4.67 -3.85 18.40
N ILE A 415 3.58 -3.67 17.64
CA ILE A 415 2.23 -3.57 18.21
C ILE A 415 1.87 -4.83 19.01
N SER A 416 2.16 -6.01 18.48
CA SER A 416 1.81 -7.29 19.13
C SER A 416 2.59 -7.56 20.44
N SER A 417 3.68 -6.82 20.68
CA SER A 417 4.44 -6.90 21.93
C SER A 417 3.86 -6.01 23.07
N LEU A 418 2.90 -5.15 22.76
CA LEU A 418 2.30 -4.25 23.75
C LEU A 418 1.19 -4.93 24.52
N SER A 419 1.05 -4.57 25.82
CA SER A 419 -0.18 -4.87 26.55
C SER A 419 -1.34 -4.03 26.03
N GLU A 420 -2.58 -4.49 26.20
CA GLU A 420 -3.79 -3.77 25.81
C GLU A 420 -3.80 -2.32 26.32
N LYS A 421 -3.50 -2.12 27.60
CA LYS A 421 -3.37 -0.79 28.22
C LYS A 421 -2.33 0.11 27.52
N ASN A 422 -1.19 -0.45 27.12
CA ASN A 422 -0.14 0.31 26.45
C ASN A 422 -0.53 0.59 25.00
N PHE A 423 -1.23 -0.33 24.35
CA PHE A 423 -1.76 -0.13 23.02
C PHE A 423 -2.81 0.98 22.96
N GLU A 424 -3.77 0.99 23.90
CA GLU A 424 -4.74 2.09 24.05
C GLU A 424 -4.04 3.44 24.24
N ARG A 425 -2.98 3.47 25.07
CA ARG A 425 -2.18 4.66 25.28
C ARG A 425 -1.40 5.07 24.03
N LEU A 426 -0.88 4.13 23.27
CA LEU A 426 -0.19 4.41 21.98
C LEU A 426 -1.12 5.17 21.01
N ILE A 427 -2.40 4.79 20.97
CA ILE A 427 -3.39 5.44 20.10
C ILE A 427 -3.78 6.82 20.63
N ASN A 428 -4.07 6.92 21.92
CA ASN A 428 -4.71 8.07 22.54
C ASN A 428 -3.82 8.76 23.59
N ASP A 429 -2.53 8.87 23.42
CA ASP A 429 -1.60 9.40 24.42
C ASP A 429 -2.10 10.75 25.04
N ASN A 430 -3.06 10.63 25.95
CA ASN A 430 -3.80 11.73 26.54
C ASN A 430 -3.24 12.20 27.89
N LYS A 431 -2.10 11.65 28.32
CA LYS A 431 -1.45 11.97 29.58
C LYS A 431 -0.04 12.47 29.35
N PRO A 432 0.43 13.45 30.14
CA PRO A 432 1.84 13.80 30.15
C PRO A 432 2.68 12.58 30.60
N TRP A 433 3.88 12.44 30.04
CA TRP A 433 4.82 11.38 30.47
C TRP A 433 5.46 11.70 31.80
N PHE A 434 5.54 12.98 32.16
CA PHE A 434 6.11 13.49 33.38
C PHE A 434 5.07 14.28 34.14
N ASN A 435 4.95 14.04 35.43
CA ASN A 435 4.07 14.80 36.35
C ASN A 435 4.76 16.06 36.81
#